data_b50c50b1ec38adb6463379513a2a5bb3
#
_entry.id   b50c50b1ec38adb6463379513a2a5bb3
#
_cell.length_a   1.000
_cell.length_b   1.000
_cell.length_c   1.000
_cell.angle_alpha   90.00
_cell.angle_beta   90.00
_cell.angle_gamma   90.00
#
_symmetry.space_group_name_H-M   'P 1'
#
loop_
_entity.id
_entity.type
_entity.pdbx_description
1 polymer ?
#
loop_
_entity_poly.entity_id
_entity_poly.type
_entity_poly.pdbx_seq_one_letter_code
_entity_poly.pdbx_strand_id
1 'polypeptide(L)'
;MVITPRGLQKNGTFLLNTIFDDAELEKFMPNKVKRYFAQNNITVYTINATKIAQEIGLGNRTNTILQSAFFRITKVIPVEFAVEKMKAAALKSYGAKGQDVVDKNYAAIDRGGEFKKFEVKPEWANLADDAEKQDDAPAFVKELVRPINAQAGDLLTVNDFVKHNTVDGSWQVGTAAYEKRGVEAFVPVWNPDNCIQCNQCAYICPHAAIRPFVLTDEELAGFGDDFKTIQMKAPAAMKGMHFRIETSVLDCLGCGNCADICPGNPKLGKALTMAPFNPDAADMKVEAKNWEKLVKDVKSKQDLVDVKSNVKNSQFAQPLFEFSGACAGCGETPYVKLLSQLFGDRQMIANATGCSSIYSASIPSTPYTTNEKGQGPAFNNSLFEDFCEFGLGMTMGNKKMKERVAILLGEIIASENAPAEYKALAQEWIDNKEDAEKTKEIAPKLKACIKAGAEAGCDICKELQTLDHYLVKRSQWIIGGDGASYDIGYGGLDHVIASGEDVNILVLDTEVYSNTGGQASKATPLGAIAQFAAQGKRIK
;
A
#
# COMPACT_ATOMS: atom_id res chain seq x y z
N MET A 1 -9.54 -12.47 12.82
CA MET A 1 -8.82 -13.60 12.18
C MET A 1 -9.62 -14.02 10.95
N VAL A 2 -8.99 -14.14 9.80
CA VAL A 2 -9.63 -14.68 8.58
C VAL A 2 -9.16 -16.13 8.42
N ILE A 3 -10.04 -17.07 8.63
CA ILE A 3 -9.80 -18.49 8.38
C ILE A 3 -10.80 -18.94 7.32
N THR A 4 -10.30 -19.38 6.17
CA THR A 4 -11.15 -19.92 5.11
C THR A 4 -10.98 -21.44 5.01
N PRO A 5 -12.02 -22.23 5.26
CA PRO A 5 -12.00 -23.68 5.04
C PRO A 5 -12.27 -24.06 3.57
N ARG A 6 -12.32 -23.11 2.65
CA ARG A 6 -12.61 -23.35 1.22
C ARG A 6 -11.61 -24.36 0.65
N GLY A 7 -12.12 -25.37 -0.03
CA GLY A 7 -11.33 -26.46 -0.60
C GLY A 7 -10.96 -27.58 0.38
N LEU A 8 -11.22 -27.39 1.66
CA LEU A 8 -10.98 -28.44 2.67
C LEU A 8 -12.11 -29.49 2.57
N GLN A 9 -11.74 -30.72 2.29
CA GLN A 9 -12.69 -31.83 2.13
C GLN A 9 -13.09 -32.44 3.47
N LYS A 10 -14.20 -33.18 3.49
CA LYS A 10 -14.63 -33.97 4.63
C LYS A 10 -13.52 -34.92 5.07
N ASN A 11 -13.29 -35.02 6.38
CA ASN A 11 -12.18 -35.74 7.01
C ASN A 11 -10.79 -35.18 6.66
N GLY A 12 -10.72 -33.97 6.14
CA GLY A 12 -9.47 -33.30 5.84
C GLY A 12 -8.67 -32.87 7.07
N THR A 13 -7.44 -32.49 6.83
CA THR A 13 -6.53 -31.99 7.88
C THR A 13 -6.23 -30.51 7.63
N PHE A 14 -6.30 -29.70 8.69
CA PHE A 14 -6.02 -28.28 8.67
C PHE A 14 -4.88 -27.94 9.64
N LEU A 15 -3.79 -27.37 9.14
CA LEU A 15 -2.68 -26.86 9.95
C LEU A 15 -2.74 -25.34 10.02
N LEU A 16 -2.82 -24.79 11.23
CA LEU A 16 -2.88 -23.37 11.50
C LEU A 16 -1.62 -22.89 12.22
N ASN A 17 -0.91 -21.92 11.62
CA ASN A 17 0.10 -21.14 12.33
C ASN A 17 -0.60 -20.04 13.12
N THR A 18 -0.47 -20.07 14.44
CA THR A 18 -1.14 -19.10 15.33
C THR A 18 -0.32 -18.82 16.58
N ILE A 19 -0.40 -17.58 17.05
CA ILE A 19 0.18 -17.17 18.35
C ILE A 19 -0.79 -17.46 19.52
N PHE A 20 -2.07 -17.68 19.24
CA PHE A 20 -3.09 -17.91 20.25
C PHE A 20 -2.98 -19.29 20.88
N ASP A 21 -3.24 -19.37 22.17
CA ASP A 21 -3.47 -20.63 22.84
C ASP A 21 -4.85 -21.23 22.44
N ASP A 22 -5.17 -22.43 22.95
CA ASP A 22 -6.38 -23.13 22.53
C ASP A 22 -7.67 -22.40 22.96
N ALA A 23 -7.66 -21.76 24.13
CA ALA A 23 -8.82 -21.02 24.64
C ALA A 23 -9.03 -19.71 23.87
N GLU A 24 -7.94 -19.01 23.59
CA GLU A 24 -7.97 -17.81 22.76
C GLU A 24 -8.39 -18.14 21.32
N LEU A 25 -7.82 -19.19 20.74
CA LEU A 25 -8.17 -19.64 19.40
C LEU A 25 -9.65 -20.02 19.30
N GLU A 26 -10.17 -20.76 20.29
CA GLU A 26 -11.61 -21.06 20.35
C GLU A 26 -12.47 -19.81 20.41
N LYS A 27 -12.06 -18.82 21.21
CA LYS A 27 -12.78 -17.54 21.33
C LYS A 27 -12.80 -16.76 20.02
N PHE A 28 -11.67 -16.70 19.30
CA PHE A 28 -11.51 -15.84 18.10
C PHE A 28 -11.89 -16.54 16.79
N MET A 29 -12.03 -17.86 16.79
CA MET A 29 -12.44 -18.61 15.62
C MET A 29 -13.92 -18.31 15.28
N PRO A 30 -14.24 -17.85 14.05
CA PRO A 30 -15.62 -17.60 13.65
C PRO A 30 -16.51 -18.85 13.77
N ASN A 31 -17.75 -18.67 14.21
CA ASN A 31 -18.70 -19.76 14.35
C ASN A 31 -18.93 -20.54 13.05
N LYS A 32 -18.93 -19.84 11.91
CA LYS A 32 -19.00 -20.47 10.58
C LYS A 32 -17.86 -21.48 10.35
N VAL A 33 -16.64 -21.16 10.80
CA VAL A 33 -15.47 -22.05 10.68
C VAL A 33 -15.56 -23.22 11.65
N LYS A 34 -15.91 -22.94 12.92
CA LYS A 34 -16.15 -23.98 13.93
C LYS A 34 -17.18 -25.01 13.45
N ARG A 35 -18.32 -24.51 12.96
CA ARG A 35 -19.39 -25.34 12.40
C ARG A 35 -18.90 -26.18 11.23
N TYR A 36 -18.16 -25.58 10.29
CA TYR A 36 -17.59 -26.31 9.16
C TYR A 36 -16.66 -27.44 9.61
N PHE A 37 -15.78 -27.19 10.57
CA PHE A 37 -14.85 -28.18 11.08
C PHE A 37 -15.59 -29.34 11.75
N ALA A 38 -16.58 -29.05 12.59
CA ALA A 38 -17.36 -30.09 13.26
C ALA A 38 -18.21 -30.93 12.28
N GLN A 39 -18.93 -30.27 11.35
CA GLN A 39 -19.79 -30.96 10.38
C GLN A 39 -19.02 -31.83 9.38
N ASN A 40 -17.77 -31.44 9.07
CA ASN A 40 -16.95 -32.16 8.10
C ASN A 40 -15.87 -33.05 8.74
N ASN A 41 -15.91 -33.26 10.06
CA ASN A 41 -14.94 -34.09 10.80
C ASN A 41 -13.48 -33.71 10.47
N ILE A 42 -13.16 -32.39 10.54
CA ILE A 42 -11.83 -31.87 10.22
C ILE A 42 -10.89 -32.13 11.40
N THR A 43 -9.69 -32.63 11.10
CA THR A 43 -8.59 -32.69 12.07
C THR A 43 -7.80 -31.42 12.04
N VAL A 44 -7.76 -30.67 13.15
CA VAL A 44 -7.05 -29.39 13.23
C VAL A 44 -5.76 -29.55 14.03
N TYR A 45 -4.66 -29.03 13.49
CA TYR A 45 -3.38 -28.89 14.17
C TYR A 45 -3.00 -27.42 14.27
N THR A 46 -2.37 -27.05 15.38
CA THR A 46 -1.84 -25.69 15.60
C THR A 46 -0.35 -25.74 15.87
N ILE A 47 0.36 -24.70 15.44
CA ILE A 47 1.77 -24.48 15.72
C ILE A 47 2.01 -22.97 15.86
N ASN A 48 2.87 -22.55 16.78
CA ASN A 48 3.35 -21.17 16.84
C ASN A 48 4.72 -21.09 16.16
N ALA A 49 4.71 -21.21 14.84
CA ALA A 49 5.93 -21.15 14.03
C ALA A 49 6.62 -19.77 14.10
N THR A 50 5.86 -18.70 14.37
CA THR A 50 6.40 -17.35 14.54
C THR A 50 7.29 -17.26 15.78
N LYS A 51 6.82 -17.78 16.92
CA LYS A 51 7.60 -17.85 18.15
C LYS A 51 8.85 -18.72 17.97
N ILE A 52 8.70 -19.89 17.34
CA ILE A 52 9.82 -20.79 17.05
C ILE A 52 10.87 -20.07 16.20
N ALA A 53 10.47 -19.37 15.13
CA ALA A 53 11.38 -18.65 14.24
C ALA A 53 12.15 -17.54 14.98
N GLN A 54 11.48 -16.80 15.86
CA GLN A 54 12.10 -15.77 16.70
C GLN A 54 13.14 -16.36 17.67
N GLU A 55 12.80 -17.43 18.37
CA GLU A 55 13.68 -18.10 19.35
C GLU A 55 14.95 -18.65 18.71
N ILE A 56 14.90 -19.14 17.47
CA ILE A 56 16.07 -19.66 16.75
C ILE A 56 16.81 -18.58 15.91
N GLY A 57 16.36 -17.33 15.98
CA GLY A 57 17.01 -16.22 15.29
C GLY A 57 16.74 -16.14 13.77
N LEU A 58 15.62 -16.68 13.31
CA LEU A 58 15.12 -16.55 11.93
C LEU A 58 14.13 -15.40 11.75
N GLY A 59 13.86 -14.59 12.78
CA GLY A 59 12.89 -13.50 12.76
C GLY A 59 11.48 -14.02 12.46
N ASN A 60 10.84 -13.55 11.40
CA ASN A 60 9.49 -13.97 11.02
C ASN A 60 9.46 -15.07 9.94
N ARG A 61 10.58 -15.76 9.67
CA ARG A 61 10.68 -16.76 8.61
C ARG A 61 10.17 -18.11 9.10
N THR A 62 8.92 -18.41 8.85
CA THR A 62 8.21 -19.61 9.32
C THR A 62 8.12 -20.74 8.30
N ASN A 63 8.45 -20.51 7.03
CA ASN A 63 8.25 -21.44 5.92
C ASN A 63 8.89 -22.82 6.15
N THR A 64 10.13 -22.89 6.59
CA THR A 64 10.85 -24.15 6.84
C THR A 64 10.22 -24.93 7.97
N ILE A 65 9.77 -24.24 9.04
CA ILE A 65 9.08 -24.86 10.19
C ILE A 65 7.76 -25.48 9.72
N LEU A 66 6.96 -24.71 8.97
CA LEU A 66 5.65 -25.17 8.48
C LEU A 66 5.78 -26.31 7.47
N GLN A 67 6.81 -26.28 6.61
CA GLN A 67 7.11 -27.39 5.68
C GLN A 67 7.44 -28.67 6.45
N SER A 68 8.24 -28.57 7.50
CA SER A 68 8.54 -29.72 8.36
C SER A 68 7.29 -30.25 9.07
N ALA A 69 6.45 -29.36 9.62
CA ALA A 69 5.18 -29.73 10.21
C ALA A 69 4.27 -30.46 9.20
N PHE A 70 4.19 -29.95 7.97
CA PHE A 70 3.42 -30.57 6.90
C PHE A 70 3.83 -32.05 6.68
N PHE A 71 5.12 -32.33 6.47
CA PHE A 71 5.57 -33.72 6.24
C PHE A 71 5.33 -34.63 7.44
N ARG A 72 5.47 -34.09 8.66
CA ARG A 72 5.23 -34.87 9.90
C ARG A 72 3.77 -35.18 10.11
N ILE A 73 2.86 -34.30 9.74
CA ILE A 73 1.40 -34.49 9.85
C ILE A 73 0.89 -35.40 8.74
N THR A 74 1.24 -35.10 7.50
CA THR A 74 0.67 -35.79 6.33
C THR A 74 1.28 -37.17 6.10
N LYS A 75 2.55 -37.34 6.47
CA LYS A 75 3.34 -38.57 6.21
C LYS A 75 3.27 -39.04 4.76
N VAL A 76 3.13 -38.12 3.82
CA VAL A 76 3.09 -38.37 2.36
C VAL A 76 4.36 -39.07 1.88
N ILE A 77 5.46 -38.87 2.59
CA ILE A 77 6.70 -39.65 2.54
C ILE A 77 7.17 -39.96 3.96
N PRO A 78 8.05 -40.97 4.18
CA PRO A 78 8.61 -41.24 5.51
C PRO A 78 9.22 -39.96 6.14
N VAL A 79 8.90 -39.71 7.41
CA VAL A 79 9.28 -38.48 8.10
C VAL A 79 10.79 -38.31 8.16
N GLU A 80 11.51 -39.37 8.46
CA GLU A 80 12.98 -39.35 8.53
C GLU A 80 13.62 -38.99 7.20
N PHE A 81 13.07 -39.53 6.10
CA PHE A 81 13.49 -39.20 4.74
C PHE A 81 13.19 -37.73 4.40
N ALA A 82 12.00 -37.23 4.76
CA ALA A 82 11.66 -35.84 4.55
C ALA A 82 12.62 -34.89 5.29
N VAL A 83 12.91 -35.18 6.57
CA VAL A 83 13.84 -34.38 7.38
C VAL A 83 15.25 -34.40 6.81
N GLU A 84 15.75 -35.59 6.38
CA GLU A 84 17.05 -35.72 5.71
C GLU A 84 17.13 -34.83 4.47
N LYS A 85 16.13 -34.91 3.59
CA LYS A 85 16.10 -34.15 2.34
C LYS A 85 15.94 -32.64 2.58
N MET A 86 15.13 -32.24 3.57
CA MET A 86 15.02 -30.84 3.97
C MET A 86 16.35 -30.30 4.49
N LYS A 87 17.07 -31.03 5.35
CA LYS A 87 18.39 -30.64 5.84
C LYS A 87 19.42 -30.54 4.72
N ALA A 88 19.44 -31.51 3.79
CA ALA A 88 20.30 -31.46 2.61
C ALA A 88 20.00 -30.23 1.72
N ALA A 89 18.72 -29.93 1.50
CA ALA A 89 18.31 -28.76 0.74
C ALA A 89 18.69 -27.45 1.44
N ALA A 90 18.56 -27.37 2.75
CA ALA A 90 18.98 -26.21 3.55
C ALA A 90 20.50 -26.00 3.46
N LEU A 91 21.30 -27.07 3.57
CA LEU A 91 22.75 -26.98 3.39
C LEU A 91 23.12 -26.49 1.99
N LYS A 92 22.49 -27.02 0.95
CA LYS A 92 22.71 -26.59 -0.43
C LYS A 92 22.36 -25.10 -0.65
N SER A 93 21.25 -24.65 -0.06
CA SER A 93 20.75 -23.28 -0.27
C SER A 93 21.47 -22.23 0.57
N TYR A 94 21.89 -22.60 1.77
CA TYR A 94 22.42 -21.64 2.75
C TYR A 94 23.86 -21.88 3.15
N GLY A 95 24.52 -22.97 2.71
CA GLY A 95 25.89 -23.29 3.10
C GLY A 95 26.89 -22.15 2.79
N ALA A 96 26.71 -21.47 1.66
CA ALA A 96 27.53 -20.32 1.28
C ALA A 96 27.33 -19.07 2.18
N LYS A 97 26.23 -19.04 2.98
CA LYS A 97 25.94 -17.94 3.92
C LYS A 97 26.53 -18.16 5.32
N GLY A 98 27.19 -19.30 5.54
CA GLY A 98 27.81 -19.67 6.78
C GLY A 98 27.03 -20.71 7.59
N GLN A 99 27.76 -21.44 8.45
CA GLN A 99 27.23 -22.57 9.23
C GLN A 99 26.11 -22.14 10.19
N ASP A 100 26.20 -20.96 10.80
CA ASP A 100 25.16 -20.42 11.70
C ASP A 100 23.77 -20.38 11.01
N VAL A 101 23.73 -19.96 9.74
CA VAL A 101 22.47 -19.92 8.97
C VAL A 101 21.94 -21.33 8.69
N VAL A 102 22.83 -22.28 8.42
CA VAL A 102 22.47 -23.70 8.19
C VAL A 102 21.90 -24.29 9.47
N ASP A 103 22.56 -24.07 10.60
CA ASP A 103 22.16 -24.60 11.91
C ASP A 103 20.81 -24.06 12.36
N LYS A 104 20.52 -22.77 12.14
CA LYS A 104 19.19 -22.19 12.35
C LYS A 104 18.12 -22.86 11.50
N ASN A 105 18.41 -23.16 10.24
CA ASN A 105 17.46 -23.87 9.38
C ASN A 105 17.29 -25.34 9.81
N TYR A 106 18.34 -26.00 10.29
CA TYR A 106 18.21 -27.34 10.87
C TYR A 106 17.33 -27.33 12.11
N ALA A 107 17.54 -26.39 13.01
CA ALA A 107 16.68 -26.20 14.19
C ALA A 107 15.22 -25.94 13.79
N ALA A 108 14.97 -25.16 12.75
CA ALA A 108 13.62 -24.92 12.21
C ALA A 108 12.96 -26.23 11.71
N ILE A 109 13.73 -27.08 11.01
CA ILE A 109 13.26 -28.38 10.53
C ILE A 109 12.91 -29.31 11.72
N ASP A 110 13.78 -29.37 12.71
CA ASP A 110 13.58 -30.24 13.87
C ASP A 110 12.38 -29.78 14.72
N ARG A 111 12.28 -28.47 14.98
CA ARG A 111 11.18 -27.87 15.76
C ARG A 111 9.85 -27.76 15.01
N GLY A 112 9.80 -28.05 13.72
CA GLY A 112 8.55 -28.22 12.98
C GLY A 112 7.67 -29.38 13.50
N GLY A 113 8.17 -30.21 14.40
CA GLY A 113 7.41 -31.22 15.12
C GLY A 113 6.64 -30.72 16.37
N GLU A 114 6.79 -29.46 16.75
CA GLU A 114 6.16 -28.86 17.95
C GLU A 114 4.68 -28.45 17.72
N PHE A 115 4.04 -29.01 16.72
CA PHE A 115 2.60 -28.83 16.53
C PHE A 115 1.79 -29.67 17.55
N LYS A 116 0.57 -29.20 17.84
CA LYS A 116 -0.39 -29.91 18.69
C LYS A 116 -1.72 -30.09 17.98
N LYS A 117 -2.48 -31.13 18.37
CA LYS A 117 -3.83 -31.31 17.88
C LYS A 117 -4.77 -30.37 18.65
N PHE A 118 -5.55 -29.60 17.93
CA PHE A 118 -6.58 -28.74 18.48
C PHE A 118 -7.92 -29.49 18.51
N GLU A 119 -8.65 -29.37 19.60
CA GLU A 119 -9.90 -30.08 19.78
C GLU A 119 -11.04 -29.40 19.02
N VAL A 120 -11.65 -30.13 18.09
CA VAL A 120 -12.87 -29.71 17.40
C VAL A 120 -14.06 -30.31 18.16
N LYS A 121 -14.85 -29.47 18.81
CA LYS A 121 -15.97 -29.89 19.66
C LYS A 121 -17.20 -30.25 18.82
N PRO A 122 -17.83 -31.41 19.07
CA PRO A 122 -19.02 -31.84 18.30
C PRO A 122 -20.19 -30.83 18.35
N GLU A 123 -20.38 -30.16 19.49
CA GLU A 123 -21.44 -29.16 19.66
C GLU A 123 -21.32 -27.94 18.71
N TRP A 124 -20.13 -27.68 18.17
CA TRP A 124 -19.93 -26.61 17.19
C TRP A 124 -20.72 -26.82 15.90
N ALA A 125 -21.12 -28.05 15.59
CA ALA A 125 -21.91 -28.37 14.40
C ALA A 125 -23.23 -27.57 14.30
N ASN A 126 -23.76 -27.12 15.43
CA ASN A 126 -25.04 -26.42 15.53
C ASN A 126 -24.92 -24.93 15.91
N LEU A 127 -23.72 -24.36 15.91
CA LEU A 127 -23.54 -22.94 16.21
C LEU A 127 -24.26 -22.07 15.17
N ALA A 128 -24.94 -21.03 15.64
CA ALA A 128 -25.45 -19.96 14.77
C ALA A 128 -24.29 -19.14 14.18
N ASP A 129 -24.54 -18.45 13.08
CA ASP A 129 -23.56 -17.51 12.53
C ASP A 129 -23.28 -16.39 13.54
N ASP A 130 -22.07 -15.87 13.50
CA ASP A 130 -21.72 -14.68 14.27
C ASP A 130 -22.61 -13.51 13.86
N ALA A 131 -22.89 -12.60 14.77
CA ALA A 131 -23.61 -11.37 14.44
C ALA A 131 -22.91 -10.63 13.31
N GLU A 132 -23.66 -10.23 12.29
CA GLU A 132 -23.12 -9.40 11.22
C GLU A 132 -22.59 -8.09 11.82
N LYS A 133 -21.31 -7.80 11.56
CA LYS A 133 -20.76 -6.49 11.87
C LYS A 133 -21.31 -5.49 10.88
N GLN A 134 -21.68 -4.31 11.36
CA GLN A 134 -22.01 -3.19 10.47
C GLN A 134 -20.84 -2.99 9.49
N ASP A 135 -21.17 -2.93 8.22
CA ASP A 135 -20.21 -2.86 7.14
C ASP A 135 -20.53 -1.65 6.24
N ASP A 136 -19.80 -0.57 6.49
CA ASP A 136 -19.97 0.71 5.78
C ASP A 136 -19.17 0.79 4.47
N ALA A 137 -18.52 -0.31 4.04
CA ALA A 137 -17.76 -0.33 2.79
C ALA A 137 -18.67 -0.08 1.57
N PRO A 138 -18.17 0.61 0.53
CA PRO A 138 -18.90 0.83 -0.70
C PRO A 138 -19.35 -0.47 -1.37
N ALA A 139 -20.41 -0.40 -2.18
CA ALA A 139 -20.93 -1.56 -2.93
C ALA A 139 -19.85 -2.21 -3.82
N PHE A 140 -19.01 -1.41 -4.45
CA PHE A 140 -17.85 -1.88 -5.23
C PHE A 140 -16.94 -2.82 -4.42
N VAL A 141 -16.60 -2.42 -3.18
CA VAL A 141 -15.76 -3.24 -2.31
C VAL A 141 -16.46 -4.54 -1.91
N LYS A 142 -17.73 -4.46 -1.53
CA LYS A 142 -18.52 -5.63 -1.10
C LYS A 142 -18.76 -6.63 -2.21
N GLU A 143 -19.09 -6.13 -3.40
CA GLU A 143 -19.58 -6.94 -4.51
C GLU A 143 -18.48 -7.41 -5.47
N LEU A 144 -17.37 -6.68 -5.61
CA LEU A 144 -16.26 -7.07 -6.48
C LEU A 144 -14.98 -7.37 -5.69
N VAL A 145 -14.46 -6.39 -4.91
CA VAL A 145 -13.14 -6.53 -4.29
C VAL A 145 -13.08 -7.70 -3.31
N ARG A 146 -14.05 -7.80 -2.40
CA ARG A 146 -14.07 -8.86 -1.39
C ARG A 146 -14.28 -10.27 -1.94
N PRO A 147 -15.19 -10.53 -2.89
CA PRO A 147 -15.29 -11.84 -3.53
C PRO A 147 -13.98 -12.26 -4.21
N ILE A 148 -13.29 -11.35 -4.89
CA ILE A 148 -12.00 -11.65 -5.54
C ILE A 148 -10.94 -11.94 -4.47
N ASN A 149 -10.82 -11.13 -3.43
CA ASN A 149 -9.90 -11.37 -2.31
C ASN A 149 -10.19 -12.69 -1.57
N ALA A 150 -11.46 -13.08 -1.48
CA ALA A 150 -11.87 -14.37 -0.93
C ALA A 150 -11.65 -15.53 -1.90
N GLN A 151 -10.98 -15.32 -3.04
CA GLN A 151 -10.78 -16.31 -4.11
C GLN A 151 -12.10 -16.89 -4.63
N ALA A 152 -13.15 -16.09 -4.66
CA ALA A 152 -14.48 -16.40 -5.20
C ALA A 152 -14.80 -15.62 -6.48
N GLY A 153 -13.78 -15.06 -7.13
CA GLY A 153 -13.93 -14.27 -8.36
C GLY A 153 -14.63 -15.03 -9.50
N ASP A 154 -14.46 -16.36 -9.57
CA ASP A 154 -15.14 -17.21 -10.56
C ASP A 154 -16.68 -17.21 -10.43
N LEU A 155 -17.22 -16.71 -9.31
CA LEU A 155 -18.68 -16.58 -9.11
C LEU A 155 -19.21 -15.24 -9.63
N LEU A 156 -18.32 -14.30 -9.98
CA LEU A 156 -18.70 -13.02 -10.56
C LEU A 156 -19.05 -13.17 -12.04
N THR A 157 -20.08 -12.47 -12.44
CA THR A 157 -20.57 -12.45 -13.84
C THR A 157 -20.12 -11.17 -14.54
N VAL A 158 -20.20 -11.14 -15.87
CA VAL A 158 -19.95 -9.92 -16.66
C VAL A 158 -20.85 -8.76 -16.19
N ASN A 159 -22.09 -9.06 -15.79
CA ASN A 159 -23.03 -8.04 -15.31
C ASN A 159 -22.56 -7.37 -14.01
N ASP A 160 -21.82 -8.06 -13.16
CA ASP A 160 -21.25 -7.47 -11.93
C ASP A 160 -20.23 -6.39 -12.29
N PHE A 161 -19.39 -6.62 -13.31
CA PHE A 161 -18.43 -5.63 -13.82
C PHE A 161 -19.13 -4.46 -14.55
N VAL A 162 -20.18 -4.74 -15.34
CA VAL A 162 -21.00 -3.70 -16.00
C VAL A 162 -21.66 -2.80 -14.97
N LYS A 163 -22.26 -3.37 -13.92
CA LYS A 163 -22.91 -2.64 -12.82
C LYS A 163 -21.97 -1.63 -12.16
N HIS A 164 -20.68 -1.95 -12.07
CA HIS A 164 -19.68 -1.14 -11.42
C HIS A 164 -18.82 -0.29 -12.37
N ASN A 165 -19.20 -0.20 -13.66
CA ASN A 165 -18.52 0.59 -14.70
C ASN A 165 -17.02 0.27 -14.83
N THR A 166 -16.65 -1.02 -14.84
CA THR A 166 -15.24 -1.46 -14.94
C THR A 166 -14.92 -2.13 -16.27
N VAL A 167 -15.82 -2.06 -17.24
CA VAL A 167 -15.68 -2.73 -18.54
C VAL A 167 -14.64 -2.09 -19.47
N ASP A 168 -14.25 -0.87 -19.18
CA ASP A 168 -13.21 -0.12 -19.89
C ASP A 168 -11.80 -0.32 -19.28
N GLY A 169 -11.68 -1.19 -18.26
CA GLY A 169 -10.43 -1.42 -17.53
C GLY A 169 -10.19 -0.45 -16.37
N SER A 170 -11.09 0.50 -16.13
CA SER A 170 -11.01 1.35 -14.94
C SER A 170 -11.34 0.58 -13.66
N TRP A 171 -10.74 0.99 -12.53
CA TRP A 171 -10.94 0.37 -11.23
C TRP A 171 -11.00 1.43 -10.14
N GLN A 172 -11.88 1.26 -9.14
CA GLN A 172 -12.04 2.27 -8.10
C GLN A 172 -10.80 2.35 -7.21
N VAL A 173 -10.36 3.57 -6.93
CA VAL A 173 -9.22 3.87 -6.07
C VAL A 173 -9.61 3.88 -4.58
N GLY A 174 -8.61 3.82 -3.68
CA GLY A 174 -8.81 3.90 -2.23
C GLY A 174 -9.42 2.66 -1.58
N THR A 175 -9.57 1.56 -2.31
CA THR A 175 -10.25 0.37 -1.78
C THR A 175 -9.41 -0.41 -0.78
N ALA A 176 -8.09 -0.23 -0.75
CA ALA A 176 -7.20 -0.83 0.24
C ALA A 176 -7.53 -0.40 1.70
N ALA A 177 -8.13 0.78 1.89
CA ALA A 177 -8.55 1.27 3.21
C ALA A 177 -9.60 0.38 3.90
N TYR A 178 -10.31 -0.46 3.14
CA TYR A 178 -11.35 -1.35 3.64
C TYR A 178 -10.87 -2.78 3.93
N GLU A 179 -9.60 -3.08 3.72
CA GLU A 179 -9.09 -4.44 3.98
C GLU A 179 -8.92 -4.74 5.46
N LYS A 180 -8.37 -3.79 6.23
CA LYS A 180 -8.18 -3.95 7.69
C LYS A 180 -7.63 -5.33 8.07
N ARG A 181 -6.46 -5.67 7.52
CA ARG A 181 -5.90 -7.04 7.54
C ARG A 181 -5.60 -7.56 8.94
N GLY A 182 -5.07 -6.70 9.85
CA GLY A 182 -4.78 -7.05 11.24
C GLY A 182 -3.92 -8.30 11.38
N VAL A 183 -2.83 -8.41 10.59
CA VAL A 183 -2.00 -9.63 10.46
C VAL A 183 -0.68 -9.54 11.21
N GLU A 184 -0.37 -8.41 11.79
CA GLU A 184 0.86 -8.14 12.53
C GLU A 184 0.90 -8.83 13.89
N ALA A 185 2.11 -9.12 14.37
CA ALA A 185 2.32 -9.60 15.73
C ALA A 185 2.62 -8.45 16.70
N PHE A 186 3.12 -7.32 16.19
CA PHE A 186 3.49 -6.15 16.97
C PHE A 186 3.10 -4.87 16.23
N VAL A 187 2.70 -3.84 16.99
CA VAL A 187 2.41 -2.49 16.47
C VAL A 187 3.19 -1.43 17.24
N PRO A 188 3.51 -0.28 16.61
CA PRO A 188 4.14 0.81 17.31
C PRO A 188 3.16 1.50 18.26
N VAL A 189 3.60 1.72 19.48
CA VAL A 189 2.90 2.52 20.50
C VAL A 189 3.63 3.83 20.67
N TRP A 190 2.87 4.94 20.65
CA TRP A 190 3.42 6.28 20.75
C TRP A 190 3.45 6.81 22.19
N ASN A 191 4.64 7.29 22.60
CA ASN A 191 4.82 8.04 23.85
C ASN A 191 4.98 9.54 23.52
N PRO A 192 3.96 10.37 23.87
CA PRO A 192 3.97 11.80 23.58
C PRO A 192 5.15 12.56 24.23
N ASP A 193 5.57 12.18 25.45
CA ASP A 193 6.58 12.91 26.22
C ASP A 193 7.95 12.82 25.56
N ASN A 194 8.21 11.74 24.84
CA ASN A 194 9.49 11.48 24.16
C ASN A 194 9.48 12.01 22.72
N CYS A 195 8.32 12.47 22.19
CA CYS A 195 8.18 12.84 20.80
C CYS A 195 8.73 14.24 20.50
N ILE A 196 9.64 14.33 19.54
CA ILE A 196 10.23 15.60 19.06
C ILE A 196 9.53 16.16 17.81
N GLN A 197 8.45 15.53 17.33
CA GLN A 197 7.67 15.97 16.18
C GLN A 197 8.46 16.02 14.85
N CYS A 198 9.37 15.09 14.63
CA CYS A 198 10.22 15.05 13.43
C CYS A 198 9.57 14.40 12.22
N ASN A 199 8.48 13.65 12.38
CA ASN A 199 7.73 12.91 11.36
C ASN A 199 8.52 11.81 10.62
N GLN A 200 9.72 11.45 11.07
CA GLN A 200 10.52 10.40 10.41
C GLN A 200 9.81 9.03 10.40
N CYS A 201 9.02 8.74 11.44
CA CYS A 201 8.22 7.53 11.51
C CYS A 201 7.16 7.43 10.40
N ALA A 202 6.49 8.55 10.09
CA ALA A 202 5.54 8.62 8.99
C ALA A 202 6.26 8.55 7.64
N TYR A 203 7.42 9.23 7.51
CA TYR A 203 8.22 9.26 6.30
C TYR A 203 8.67 7.85 5.86
N ILE A 204 9.20 7.05 6.80
CA ILE A 204 9.75 5.72 6.51
C ILE A 204 8.66 4.64 6.36
N CYS A 205 7.43 4.89 6.80
CA CYS A 205 6.38 3.87 6.80
C CYS A 205 6.01 3.44 5.38
N PRO A 206 6.17 2.14 5.02
CA PRO A 206 5.91 1.65 3.67
C PRO A 206 4.42 1.66 3.31
N HIS A 207 3.54 1.66 4.31
CA HIS A 207 2.11 1.46 4.13
C HIS A 207 1.27 2.69 4.50
N ALA A 208 1.91 3.83 4.82
CA ALA A 208 1.22 5.02 5.32
C ALA A 208 0.31 4.75 6.54
N ALA A 209 0.62 3.69 7.29
CA ALA A 209 -0.17 3.26 8.45
C ALA A 209 0.14 4.05 9.72
N ILE A 210 1.19 4.87 9.76
CA ILE A 210 1.51 5.78 10.84
C ILE A 210 1.61 7.20 10.29
N ARG A 211 0.87 8.16 10.89
CA ARG A 211 0.77 9.53 10.38
C ARG A 211 0.79 10.56 11.50
N PRO A 212 1.33 11.77 11.23
CA PRO A 212 1.12 12.92 12.10
C PRO A 212 -0.26 13.53 11.84
N PHE A 213 -0.97 13.84 12.91
CA PHE A 213 -2.19 14.64 12.88
C PHE A 213 -1.98 15.93 13.65
N VAL A 214 -2.52 17.01 13.13
CA VAL A 214 -2.51 18.34 13.77
C VAL A 214 -3.96 18.81 13.88
N LEU A 215 -4.40 19.05 15.11
CA LEU A 215 -5.78 19.36 15.44
C LEU A 215 -5.89 20.79 15.97
N THR A 216 -6.98 21.48 15.62
CA THR A 216 -7.42 22.69 16.31
C THR A 216 -8.08 22.34 17.65
N ASP A 217 -8.36 23.34 18.50
CA ASP A 217 -9.08 23.12 19.77
C ASP A 217 -10.49 22.54 19.52
N GLU A 218 -11.18 23.00 18.45
CA GLU A 218 -12.49 22.49 18.08
C GLU A 218 -12.44 21.03 17.61
N GLU A 219 -11.44 20.68 16.80
CA GLU A 219 -11.26 19.29 16.34
C GLU A 219 -10.91 18.36 17.52
N LEU A 220 -10.07 18.83 18.46
CA LEU A 220 -9.70 18.06 19.65
C LEU A 220 -10.88 17.82 20.58
N ALA A 221 -11.78 18.79 20.74
CA ALA A 221 -12.98 18.65 21.58
C ALA A 221 -13.89 17.47 21.18
N GLY A 222 -13.74 16.96 19.96
CA GLY A 222 -14.42 15.76 19.48
C GLY A 222 -13.88 14.44 20.04
N PHE A 223 -12.71 14.44 20.72
CA PHE A 223 -12.07 13.24 21.28
C PHE A 223 -12.24 13.21 22.82
N GLY A 224 -12.11 12.03 23.42
CA GLY A 224 -12.20 11.87 24.88
C GLY A 224 -10.96 12.34 25.63
N ASP A 225 -11.06 12.44 26.95
CA ASP A 225 -9.96 12.91 27.82
C ASP A 225 -8.70 12.04 27.77
N ASP A 226 -8.83 10.76 27.41
CA ASP A 226 -7.72 9.82 27.26
C ASP A 226 -6.96 10.00 25.93
N PHE A 227 -7.45 10.82 25.00
CA PHE A 227 -6.82 11.09 23.72
C PHE A 227 -5.62 12.03 23.89
N LYS A 228 -4.42 11.46 24.00
CA LYS A 228 -3.19 12.21 24.26
C LYS A 228 -2.70 12.98 23.04
N THR A 229 -2.38 14.24 23.25
CA THR A 229 -1.72 15.13 22.28
C THR A 229 -0.59 15.92 22.94
N ILE A 230 0.27 16.53 22.14
CA ILE A 230 1.27 17.50 22.60
C ILE A 230 1.14 18.79 21.80
N GLN A 231 1.55 19.91 22.41
CA GLN A 231 1.52 21.20 21.73
C GLN A 231 2.44 21.20 20.51
N MET A 232 1.93 21.67 19.38
CA MET A 232 2.71 21.82 18.15
C MET A 232 3.77 22.92 18.30
N LYS A 233 5.03 22.58 18.07
CA LYS A 233 6.16 23.52 18.28
C LYS A 233 6.52 24.27 17.00
N ALA A 234 6.48 23.61 15.86
CA ALA A 234 6.85 24.15 14.54
C ALA A 234 6.19 23.31 13.45
N PRO A 235 5.83 23.86 12.29
CA PRO A 235 6.10 25.22 11.80
C PRO A 235 5.26 26.30 12.50
N ALA A 236 5.64 27.57 12.29
CA ALA A 236 4.99 28.70 12.99
C ALA A 236 3.47 28.81 12.72
N ALA A 237 3.02 28.48 11.51
CA ALA A 237 1.61 28.51 11.13
C ALA A 237 0.74 27.48 11.88
N MET A 238 1.35 26.44 12.47
CA MET A 238 0.66 25.40 13.28
C MET A 238 0.93 25.57 14.78
N LYS A 239 1.63 26.62 15.20
CA LYS A 239 1.99 26.83 16.61
C LYS A 239 0.71 27.00 17.44
N GLY A 240 0.64 26.27 18.57
CA GLY A 240 -0.51 26.28 19.46
C GLY A 240 -1.57 25.22 19.14
N MET A 241 -1.53 24.59 17.96
CA MET A 241 -2.37 23.42 17.65
C MET A 241 -1.87 22.18 18.40
N HIS A 242 -2.64 21.11 18.34
CA HIS A 242 -2.37 19.86 19.02
C HIS A 242 -1.80 18.83 18.03
N PHE A 243 -0.69 18.22 18.41
CA PHE A 243 0.00 17.21 17.58
C PHE A 243 -0.13 15.81 18.18
N ARG A 244 -0.40 14.83 17.32
CA ARG A 244 -0.39 13.41 17.66
C ARG A 244 0.24 12.60 16.51
N ILE A 245 0.98 11.56 16.84
CA ILE A 245 1.28 10.46 15.94
C ILE A 245 0.24 9.36 16.19
N GLU A 246 -0.45 8.95 15.14
CA GLU A 246 -1.44 7.88 15.21
C GLU A 246 -1.08 6.75 14.27
N THR A 247 -1.40 5.51 14.69
CA THR A 247 -1.16 4.31 13.90
C THR A 247 -2.49 3.64 13.55
N SER A 248 -2.71 3.37 12.26
CA SER A 248 -3.75 2.43 11.85
C SER A 248 -3.31 1.02 12.21
N VAL A 249 -3.70 0.58 13.39
CA VAL A 249 -3.25 -0.71 13.95
C VAL A 249 -3.72 -1.91 13.12
N LEU A 250 -4.83 -1.81 12.41
CA LEU A 250 -5.35 -2.87 11.53
C LEU A 250 -4.72 -2.89 10.13
N ASP A 251 -4.01 -1.83 9.73
CA ASP A 251 -3.34 -1.71 8.43
C ASP A 251 -1.81 -1.73 8.57
N CYS A 252 -1.30 -1.70 9.79
CA CYS A 252 0.13 -1.87 10.09
C CYS A 252 0.56 -3.31 9.80
N LEU A 253 1.77 -3.51 9.26
CA LEU A 253 2.34 -4.84 9.03
C LEU A 253 3.47 -5.19 10.02
N GLY A 254 3.62 -4.43 11.10
CA GLY A 254 4.51 -4.74 12.21
C GLY A 254 6.01 -4.79 11.88
N CYS A 255 6.47 -4.09 10.82
CA CYS A 255 7.85 -4.16 10.35
C CYS A 255 8.89 -3.52 11.29
N GLY A 256 8.49 -2.62 12.18
CA GLY A 256 9.37 -1.98 13.16
C GLY A 256 10.13 -0.75 12.65
N ASN A 257 10.19 -0.46 11.35
CA ASN A 257 10.99 0.64 10.77
C ASN A 257 10.76 1.99 11.46
N CYS A 258 9.51 2.30 11.83
CA CYS A 258 9.16 3.55 12.51
C CYS A 258 9.74 3.66 13.93
N ALA A 259 9.81 2.55 14.64
CA ALA A 259 10.44 2.49 15.97
C ALA A 259 11.97 2.51 15.86
N ASP A 260 12.53 1.85 14.83
CA ASP A 260 13.99 1.82 14.63
C ASP A 260 14.53 3.20 14.27
N ILE A 261 13.90 3.93 13.36
CA ILE A 261 14.36 5.27 12.95
C ILE A 261 14.03 6.36 13.97
N CYS A 262 13.16 6.11 14.94
CA CYS A 262 12.72 7.11 15.88
C CYS A 262 13.91 7.61 16.74
N PRO A 263 14.31 8.89 16.62
CA PRO A 263 15.39 9.43 17.42
C PRO A 263 14.96 9.64 18.88
N GLY A 264 13.66 9.86 19.10
CA GLY A 264 13.12 10.19 20.42
C GLY A 264 13.71 11.46 21.03
N ASN A 265 13.50 11.61 22.33
CA ASN A 265 14.16 12.64 23.13
C ASN A 265 15.50 12.10 23.64
N PRO A 266 16.64 12.77 23.43
CA PRO A 266 17.94 12.29 23.88
C PRO A 266 18.04 11.96 25.38
N LYS A 267 17.19 12.58 26.21
CA LYS A 267 17.16 12.36 27.65
C LYS A 267 16.14 11.31 28.11
N LEU A 268 15.06 11.11 27.35
CA LEU A 268 13.91 10.30 27.76
C LEU A 268 13.79 8.99 26.93
N GLY A 269 14.49 8.90 25.81
CA GLY A 269 14.47 7.74 24.91
C GLY A 269 13.51 7.87 23.74
N LYS A 270 13.27 6.76 23.05
CA LYS A 270 12.43 6.70 21.85
C LYS A 270 10.96 7.05 22.15
N ALA A 271 10.31 7.73 21.20
CA ALA A 271 8.89 8.03 21.27
C ALA A 271 8.02 6.89 20.71
N LEU A 272 8.60 5.93 20.00
CA LEU A 272 7.92 4.76 19.46
C LEU A 272 8.60 3.49 19.92
N THR A 273 7.80 2.56 20.45
CA THR A 273 8.23 1.21 20.83
C THR A 273 7.23 0.21 20.28
N MET A 274 7.72 -0.98 19.90
CA MET A 274 6.84 -2.05 19.41
C MET A 274 6.23 -2.79 20.58
N ALA A 275 4.90 -2.94 20.58
CA ALA A 275 4.13 -3.71 21.57
C ALA A 275 3.38 -4.86 20.90
N PRO A 276 3.12 -5.98 21.59
CA PRO A 276 2.31 -7.07 21.07
C PRO A 276 0.92 -6.57 20.62
N PHE A 277 0.49 -7.02 19.45
CA PHE A 277 -0.80 -6.67 18.90
C PHE A 277 -1.86 -7.72 19.24
N ASN A 278 -2.96 -7.25 19.80
CA ASN A 278 -4.17 -8.04 19.94
C ASN A 278 -5.38 -7.17 19.52
N PRO A 279 -6.02 -7.45 18.37
CA PRO A 279 -7.11 -6.62 17.85
C PRO A 279 -8.34 -6.55 18.76
N ASP A 280 -8.45 -7.48 19.70
CA ASP A 280 -9.55 -7.53 20.68
C ASP A 280 -9.22 -6.83 22.01
N ALA A 281 -7.98 -6.42 22.23
CA ALA A 281 -7.60 -5.63 23.39
C ALA A 281 -8.31 -4.27 23.41
N ALA A 282 -8.67 -3.79 24.59
CA ALA A 282 -9.46 -2.57 24.72
C ALA A 282 -8.72 -1.33 24.17
N ASP A 283 -7.43 -1.24 24.44
CA ASP A 283 -6.55 -0.18 23.96
C ASP A 283 -6.42 -0.19 22.42
N MET A 284 -6.23 -1.36 21.79
CA MET A 284 -6.14 -1.49 20.34
C MET A 284 -7.47 -1.12 19.65
N LYS A 285 -8.61 -1.44 20.26
CA LYS A 285 -9.93 -0.99 19.77
C LYS A 285 -10.11 0.52 19.87
N VAL A 286 -9.54 1.14 20.91
CA VAL A 286 -9.54 2.60 21.04
C VAL A 286 -8.68 3.24 19.97
N GLU A 287 -7.44 2.75 19.75
CA GLU A 287 -6.56 3.28 18.71
C GLU A 287 -7.15 3.10 17.30
N ALA A 288 -7.79 1.96 16.99
CA ALA A 288 -8.49 1.77 15.71
C ALA A 288 -9.60 2.79 15.49
N LYS A 289 -10.41 3.09 16.52
CA LYS A 289 -11.46 4.11 16.47
C LYS A 289 -10.90 5.52 16.36
N ASN A 290 -9.82 5.83 17.09
CA ASN A 290 -9.12 7.11 16.99
C ASN A 290 -8.64 7.37 15.57
N TRP A 291 -8.02 6.36 14.93
CA TRP A 291 -7.60 6.44 13.54
C TRP A 291 -8.77 6.78 12.60
N GLU A 292 -9.85 6.02 12.67
CA GLU A 292 -11.04 6.25 11.82
C GLU A 292 -11.59 7.66 11.99
N LYS A 293 -11.68 8.12 13.24
CA LYS A 293 -12.15 9.45 13.57
C LYS A 293 -11.20 10.55 13.10
N LEU A 294 -9.89 10.37 13.29
CA LEU A 294 -8.88 11.32 12.82
C LEU A 294 -8.93 11.49 11.29
N VAL A 295 -8.99 10.39 10.55
CA VAL A 295 -9.06 10.43 9.09
C VAL A 295 -10.36 11.07 8.59
N LYS A 296 -11.48 10.86 9.30
CA LYS A 296 -12.78 11.36 8.90
C LYS A 296 -13.01 12.83 9.28
N ASP A 297 -12.66 13.20 10.51
CA ASP A 297 -13.13 14.44 11.14
C ASP A 297 -12.04 15.54 11.20
N VAL A 298 -10.75 15.18 11.09
CA VAL A 298 -9.65 16.13 11.18
C VAL A 298 -9.19 16.53 9.79
N LYS A 299 -9.32 17.81 9.45
CA LYS A 299 -8.90 18.35 8.15
C LYS A 299 -7.39 18.38 8.00
N SER A 300 -6.92 18.12 6.78
CA SER A 300 -5.50 18.26 6.44
C SER A 300 -5.02 19.69 6.71
N LYS A 301 -3.82 19.82 7.27
CA LYS A 301 -3.16 21.11 7.52
C LYS A 301 -1.99 21.35 6.54
N GLN A 302 -1.95 20.60 5.43
CA GLN A 302 -0.87 20.69 4.43
C GLN A 302 -0.75 22.10 3.81
N ASP A 303 -1.86 22.82 3.66
CA ASP A 303 -1.89 24.16 3.08
C ASP A 303 -1.28 25.24 4.00
N LEU A 304 -0.99 24.91 5.26
CA LEU A 304 -0.32 25.79 6.22
C LEU A 304 1.21 25.75 6.10
N VAL A 305 1.77 24.87 5.27
CA VAL A 305 3.22 24.69 5.13
C VAL A 305 3.61 24.44 3.68
N ASP A 306 4.85 24.76 3.34
CA ASP A 306 5.45 24.26 2.11
C ASP A 306 5.89 22.80 2.30
N VAL A 307 5.08 21.87 1.80
CA VAL A 307 5.33 20.42 1.89
C VAL A 307 6.58 19.96 1.14
N LYS A 308 7.12 20.79 0.24
CA LYS A 308 8.33 20.49 -0.54
C LYS A 308 9.61 20.97 0.17
N SER A 309 9.50 21.75 1.24
CA SER A 309 10.65 22.39 1.88
C SER A 309 11.54 21.42 2.68
N ASN A 310 10.99 20.41 3.29
CA ASN A 310 11.75 19.41 4.10
C ASN A 310 10.91 18.17 4.40
N VAL A 311 11.59 17.12 4.90
CA VAL A 311 10.98 15.81 5.25
C VAL A 311 9.85 15.96 6.27
N LYS A 312 10.01 16.78 7.31
CA LYS A 312 8.96 16.97 8.32
C LYS A 312 7.69 17.53 7.70
N ASN A 313 7.81 18.56 6.88
CA ASN A 313 6.68 19.24 6.28
C ASN A 313 5.98 18.37 5.22
N SER A 314 6.73 17.56 4.47
CA SER A 314 6.15 16.65 3.47
C SER A 314 5.14 15.68 4.09
N GLN A 315 5.31 15.31 5.35
CA GLN A 315 4.45 14.33 6.02
C GLN A 315 3.14 14.92 6.57
N PHE A 316 2.93 16.24 6.50
CA PHE A 316 1.62 16.84 6.73
C PHE A 316 0.72 16.76 5.50
N ALA A 317 1.29 16.49 4.32
CA ALA A 317 0.50 16.17 3.13
C ALA A 317 -0.15 14.78 3.29
N GLN A 318 -1.42 14.69 2.91
CA GLN A 318 -2.12 13.40 2.88
C GLN A 318 -1.41 12.44 1.92
N PRO A 319 -1.01 11.24 2.35
CA PRO A 319 -0.52 10.24 1.42
C PRO A 319 -1.68 9.77 0.52
N LEU A 320 -1.47 9.82 -0.79
CA LEU A 320 -2.43 9.33 -1.78
C LEU A 320 -2.02 7.94 -2.31
N PHE A 321 -1.21 7.25 -1.54
CA PHE A 321 -0.83 5.85 -1.67
C PHE A 321 -0.73 5.26 -0.27
N GLU A 322 -1.63 4.33 0.07
CA GLU A 322 -1.78 3.81 1.42
C GLU A 322 -2.21 2.35 1.45
N PHE A 323 -1.82 1.64 2.50
CA PHE A 323 -2.24 0.25 2.80
C PHE A 323 -2.04 -0.73 1.64
N SER A 324 -0.94 -0.56 0.90
CA SER A 324 -0.61 -1.40 -0.26
C SER A 324 -0.38 -2.87 0.13
N GLY A 325 -0.43 -3.76 -0.87
CA GLY A 325 -0.07 -5.18 -0.72
C GLY A 325 1.43 -5.47 -0.66
N ALA A 326 2.28 -4.45 -0.45
CA ALA A 326 3.73 -4.61 -0.35
C ALA A 326 4.15 -5.38 0.91
N CYS A 327 5.37 -5.91 0.91
CA CYS A 327 5.96 -6.61 2.04
C CYS A 327 6.08 -5.71 3.28
N ALA A 328 6.06 -6.32 4.47
CA ALA A 328 6.42 -5.64 5.71
C ALA A 328 7.86 -5.09 5.61
N GLY A 329 8.03 -3.78 5.80
CA GLY A 329 9.35 -3.14 5.65
C GLY A 329 9.82 -2.92 4.21
N CYS A 330 8.92 -2.94 3.22
CA CYS A 330 9.25 -2.67 1.83
C CYS A 330 10.06 -1.39 1.67
N GLY A 331 11.16 -1.46 0.92
CA GLY A 331 12.05 -0.31 0.65
C GLY A 331 11.59 0.57 -0.51
N GLU A 332 10.65 0.11 -1.35
CA GLU A 332 10.18 0.85 -2.53
C GLU A 332 9.03 1.81 -2.20
N THR A 333 8.05 1.33 -1.45
CA THR A 333 6.78 2.05 -1.23
C THR A 333 6.90 3.37 -0.47
N PRO A 334 7.90 3.63 0.41
CA PRO A 334 8.11 4.96 0.98
C PRO A 334 8.35 6.05 -0.08
N TYR A 335 9.07 5.72 -1.17
CA TYR A 335 9.29 6.64 -2.28
C TYR A 335 8.00 6.90 -3.06
N VAL A 336 7.24 5.86 -3.40
CA VAL A 336 5.95 5.98 -4.09
C VAL A 336 4.97 6.80 -3.26
N LYS A 337 4.91 6.56 -1.95
CA LYS A 337 4.10 7.35 -1.01
C LYS A 337 4.51 8.83 -1.03
N LEU A 338 5.80 9.13 -0.92
CA LEU A 338 6.30 10.50 -0.95
C LEU A 338 5.93 11.22 -2.25
N LEU A 339 6.08 10.56 -3.40
CA LEU A 339 5.65 11.12 -4.69
C LEU A 339 4.15 11.43 -4.68
N SER A 340 3.33 10.55 -4.11
CA SER A 340 1.89 10.78 -4.00
C SER A 340 1.55 11.96 -3.08
N GLN A 341 2.36 12.23 -2.07
CA GLN A 341 2.21 13.40 -1.18
C GLN A 341 2.60 14.72 -1.85
N LEU A 342 3.61 14.69 -2.73
CA LEU A 342 4.16 15.90 -3.37
C LEU A 342 3.48 16.24 -4.70
N PHE A 343 3.01 15.26 -5.44
CA PHE A 343 2.51 15.41 -6.81
C PHE A 343 1.18 14.71 -7.07
N GLY A 344 0.65 13.96 -6.09
CA GLY A 344 -0.45 13.03 -6.29
C GLY A 344 -1.75 13.67 -6.79
N ASP A 345 -2.01 14.95 -6.48
CA ASP A 345 -3.17 15.70 -6.94
C ASP A 345 -3.23 15.85 -8.47
N ARG A 346 -2.11 15.67 -9.18
CA ARG A 346 -1.96 15.82 -10.62
C ARG A 346 -1.03 14.77 -11.27
N GLN A 347 -0.71 13.71 -10.54
CA GLN A 347 0.24 12.67 -10.96
C GLN A 347 -0.39 11.71 -11.96
N MET A 348 0.32 11.43 -13.05
CA MET A 348 0.05 10.35 -13.99
C MET A 348 1.21 9.35 -13.95
N ILE A 349 0.91 8.07 -13.84
CA ILE A 349 1.91 7.03 -13.67
C ILE A 349 1.80 6.02 -14.81
N ALA A 350 2.91 5.80 -15.50
CA ALA A 350 3.17 4.66 -16.36
C ALA A 350 4.09 3.70 -15.60
N ASN A 351 3.60 2.52 -15.26
CA ASN A 351 4.31 1.58 -14.39
C ASN A 351 4.70 0.31 -15.14
N ALA A 352 5.92 -0.18 -14.90
CA ALA A 352 6.36 -1.48 -15.38
C ALA A 352 5.77 -2.61 -14.53
N THR A 353 5.42 -3.74 -15.14
CA THR A 353 5.06 -4.95 -14.40
C THR A 353 6.23 -5.40 -13.51
N GLY A 354 5.96 -5.70 -12.26
CA GLY A 354 6.93 -6.08 -11.22
C GLY A 354 6.35 -5.86 -9.82
N CYS A 355 7.20 -5.64 -8.80
CA CYS A 355 6.72 -5.34 -7.45
C CYS A 355 5.77 -4.15 -7.43
N SER A 356 6.12 -3.06 -8.13
CA SER A 356 5.32 -1.83 -8.15
C SER A 356 3.93 -2.01 -8.77
N SER A 357 3.73 -2.92 -9.72
CA SER A 357 2.40 -3.28 -10.22
C SER A 357 1.65 -4.19 -9.26
N ILE A 358 2.36 -5.16 -8.67
CA ILE A 358 1.73 -6.15 -7.79
C ILE A 358 1.16 -5.49 -6.54
N TYR A 359 1.93 -4.65 -5.85
CA TYR A 359 1.41 -3.98 -4.66
C TYR A 359 0.44 -2.81 -4.95
N SER A 360 0.37 -2.34 -6.21
CA SER A 360 -0.48 -1.20 -6.59
C SER A 360 -1.80 -1.56 -7.26
N ALA A 361 -1.83 -2.65 -8.07
CA ALA A 361 -2.98 -2.93 -8.93
C ALA A 361 -3.25 -4.41 -9.24
N SER A 362 -2.33 -5.34 -8.96
CA SER A 362 -2.54 -6.77 -9.29
C SER A 362 -3.34 -7.52 -8.24
N ILE A 363 -3.59 -6.91 -7.09
CA ILE A 363 -4.60 -7.33 -6.13
C ILE A 363 -5.86 -6.49 -6.36
N PRO A 364 -7.05 -6.99 -6.03
CA PRO A 364 -8.30 -6.27 -6.29
C PRO A 364 -8.44 -4.97 -5.48
N SER A 365 -7.66 -4.81 -4.41
CA SER A 365 -7.62 -3.60 -3.60
C SER A 365 -6.60 -2.61 -4.15
N THR A 366 -7.01 -1.35 -4.30
CA THR A 366 -6.16 -0.28 -4.84
C THR A 366 -5.66 0.63 -3.72
N PRO A 367 -4.33 0.76 -3.55
CA PRO A 367 -3.73 1.64 -2.54
C PRO A 367 -3.70 3.12 -2.94
N TYR A 368 -3.71 3.43 -4.24
CA TYR A 368 -3.88 4.81 -4.68
C TYR A 368 -5.26 5.32 -4.29
N THR A 369 -5.32 6.54 -3.77
CA THR A 369 -6.55 7.17 -3.27
C THR A 369 -6.63 8.63 -3.68
N THR A 370 -7.69 9.33 -3.27
CA THR A 370 -7.91 10.75 -3.58
C THR A 370 -7.89 11.60 -2.31
N ASN A 371 -7.59 12.89 -2.49
CA ASN A 371 -7.76 13.90 -1.44
C ASN A 371 -9.24 14.32 -1.31
N GLU A 372 -9.52 15.23 -0.37
CA GLU A 372 -10.86 15.79 -0.14
C GLU A 372 -11.51 16.45 -1.38
N LYS A 373 -10.69 16.84 -2.37
CA LYS A 373 -11.15 17.43 -3.63
C LYS A 373 -11.37 16.38 -4.73
N GLY A 374 -11.27 15.09 -4.42
CA GLY A 374 -11.39 14.00 -5.39
C GLY A 374 -10.20 13.88 -6.35
N GLN A 375 -9.06 14.46 -6.03
CA GLN A 375 -7.85 14.42 -6.84
C GLN A 375 -6.90 13.36 -6.31
N GLY A 376 -6.30 12.57 -7.21
CA GLY A 376 -5.33 11.53 -6.87
C GLY A 376 -4.56 11.05 -8.08
N PRO A 377 -3.54 10.19 -7.87
CA PRO A 377 -2.75 9.64 -8.95
C PRO A 377 -3.59 8.82 -9.93
N ALA A 378 -3.35 9.00 -11.22
CA ALA A 378 -3.83 8.12 -12.27
C ALA A 378 -2.76 7.04 -12.52
N PHE A 379 -3.00 5.83 -12.02
CA PHE A 379 -2.09 4.72 -12.17
C PHE A 379 -2.46 3.89 -13.41
N ASN A 380 -1.47 3.68 -14.27
CA ASN A 380 -1.60 2.84 -15.45
C ASN A 380 -0.41 1.87 -15.50
N ASN A 381 -0.71 0.58 -15.63
CA ASN A 381 0.32 -0.44 -15.75
C ASN A 381 0.54 -0.83 -17.20
N SER A 382 1.80 -1.02 -17.57
CA SER A 382 2.22 -1.55 -18.86
C SER A 382 2.97 -2.88 -18.68
N LEU A 383 3.41 -3.48 -19.77
CA LEU A 383 4.35 -4.59 -19.71
C LEU A 383 5.70 -4.09 -19.18
N PHE A 384 6.52 -4.98 -18.65
CA PHE A 384 7.75 -4.53 -18.02
C PHE A 384 8.85 -4.17 -19.02
N GLU A 385 8.71 -4.57 -20.27
CA GLU A 385 9.60 -4.25 -21.39
C GLU A 385 9.30 -2.93 -22.11
N ASP A 386 8.06 -2.37 -22.00
CA ASP A 386 7.62 -1.22 -22.81
C ASP A 386 7.15 -0.01 -21.98
N PHE A 387 7.35 -0.04 -20.67
CA PHE A 387 6.81 0.98 -19.74
C PHE A 387 7.34 2.40 -20.02
N CYS A 388 8.56 2.53 -20.55
CA CYS A 388 9.15 3.82 -20.91
C CYS A 388 8.46 4.41 -22.13
N GLU A 389 8.27 3.63 -23.18
CA GLU A 389 7.58 4.00 -24.42
C GLU A 389 6.10 4.33 -24.13
N PHE A 390 5.45 3.54 -23.29
CA PHE A 390 4.09 3.80 -22.84
C PHE A 390 3.99 5.14 -22.10
N GLY A 391 4.90 5.41 -21.16
CA GLY A 391 4.96 6.67 -20.43
C GLY A 391 5.26 7.87 -21.32
N LEU A 392 6.14 7.72 -22.32
CA LEU A 392 6.39 8.73 -23.32
C LEU A 392 5.13 9.00 -24.16
N GLY A 393 4.43 7.95 -24.60
CA GLY A 393 3.17 8.05 -25.33
C GLY A 393 2.10 8.83 -24.54
N MET A 394 1.96 8.55 -23.23
CA MET A 394 1.07 9.30 -22.33
C MET A 394 1.46 10.77 -22.24
N THR A 395 2.76 11.07 -22.15
CA THR A 395 3.30 12.45 -22.13
C THR A 395 2.94 13.18 -23.43
N MET A 396 3.21 12.56 -24.57
CA MET A 396 2.92 13.12 -25.90
C MET A 396 1.41 13.35 -26.10
N GLY A 397 0.59 12.38 -25.69
CA GLY A 397 -0.87 12.51 -25.75
C GLY A 397 -1.38 13.67 -24.91
N ASN A 398 -0.93 13.79 -23.67
CA ASN A 398 -1.28 14.89 -22.77
C ASN A 398 -0.83 16.24 -23.35
N LYS A 399 0.39 16.33 -23.89
CA LYS A 399 0.92 17.54 -24.54
C LYS A 399 0.02 17.97 -25.70
N LYS A 400 -0.38 17.04 -26.57
CA LYS A 400 -1.26 17.34 -27.71
C LYS A 400 -2.65 17.79 -27.29
N MET A 401 -3.25 17.18 -26.29
CA MET A 401 -4.54 17.61 -25.76
C MET A 401 -4.46 19.00 -25.11
N LYS A 402 -3.38 19.30 -24.41
CA LYS A 402 -3.11 20.63 -23.84
C LYS A 402 -2.89 21.68 -24.94
N GLU A 403 -2.21 21.32 -26.04
CA GLU A 403 -2.10 22.18 -27.24
C GLU A 403 -3.49 22.47 -27.86
N ARG A 404 -4.38 21.44 -27.91
CA ARG A 404 -5.77 21.66 -28.40
C ARG A 404 -6.53 22.65 -27.51
N VAL A 405 -6.40 22.53 -26.18
CA VAL A 405 -6.97 23.49 -25.23
C VAL A 405 -6.44 24.91 -25.51
N ALA A 406 -5.12 25.07 -25.75
CA ALA A 406 -4.53 26.36 -26.06
C ALA A 406 -5.09 26.97 -27.35
N ILE A 407 -5.31 26.17 -28.40
CA ILE A 407 -5.92 26.62 -29.67
C ILE A 407 -7.34 27.13 -29.41
N LEU A 408 -8.18 26.34 -28.73
CA LEU A 408 -9.57 26.69 -28.43
C LEU A 408 -9.67 27.95 -27.56
N LEU A 409 -8.78 28.10 -26.58
CA LEU A 409 -8.71 29.35 -25.78
C LEU A 409 -8.25 30.54 -26.60
N GLY A 410 -7.35 30.35 -27.57
CA GLY A 410 -6.99 31.38 -28.56
C GLY A 410 -8.19 31.85 -29.40
N GLU A 411 -9.07 30.94 -29.81
CA GLU A 411 -10.32 31.25 -30.50
C GLU A 411 -11.29 32.04 -29.60
N ILE A 412 -11.37 31.75 -28.30
CA ILE A 412 -12.13 32.54 -27.32
C ILE A 412 -11.57 33.96 -27.20
N ILE A 413 -10.25 34.11 -27.14
CA ILE A 413 -9.59 35.43 -27.07
C ILE A 413 -9.92 36.26 -28.31
N ALA A 414 -9.92 35.66 -29.49
CA ALA A 414 -10.23 36.30 -30.75
C ALA A 414 -11.72 36.63 -30.94
N SER A 415 -12.62 35.97 -30.23
CA SER A 415 -14.08 36.16 -30.35
C SER A 415 -14.50 37.54 -29.84
N GLU A 416 -15.28 38.28 -30.63
CA GLU A 416 -15.83 39.60 -30.21
C GLU A 416 -16.85 39.44 -29.06
N ASN A 417 -17.54 38.31 -28.96
CA ASN A 417 -18.61 38.09 -28.02
C ASN A 417 -18.17 37.53 -26.66
N ALA A 418 -16.89 37.16 -26.52
CA ALA A 418 -16.40 36.60 -25.25
C ALA A 418 -16.15 37.72 -24.20
N PRO A 419 -16.59 37.52 -22.94
CA PRO A 419 -16.35 38.47 -21.86
C PRO A 419 -14.85 38.76 -21.67
N ALA A 420 -14.52 40.03 -21.35
CA ALA A 420 -13.13 40.47 -21.17
C ALA A 420 -12.40 39.68 -20.08
N GLU A 421 -13.09 39.34 -18.97
CA GLU A 421 -12.55 38.53 -17.91
C GLU A 421 -12.18 37.12 -18.39
N TYR A 422 -13.03 36.48 -19.22
CA TYR A 422 -12.74 35.18 -19.80
C TYR A 422 -11.51 35.22 -20.71
N LYS A 423 -11.42 36.23 -21.57
CA LYS A 423 -10.24 36.45 -22.44
C LYS A 423 -8.95 36.61 -21.63
N ALA A 424 -9.00 37.38 -20.53
CA ALA A 424 -7.85 37.59 -19.65
C ALA A 424 -7.41 36.28 -18.98
N LEU A 425 -8.34 35.49 -18.44
CA LEU A 425 -8.04 34.16 -17.85
C LEU A 425 -7.51 33.16 -18.88
N ALA A 426 -8.05 33.19 -20.11
CA ALA A 426 -7.58 32.34 -21.20
C ALA A 426 -6.14 32.69 -21.59
N GLN A 427 -5.80 33.98 -21.70
CA GLN A 427 -4.44 34.41 -21.97
C GLN A 427 -3.50 34.06 -20.83
N GLU A 428 -3.90 34.31 -19.58
CA GLU A 428 -3.11 33.97 -18.41
C GLU A 428 -2.80 32.45 -18.37
N TRP A 429 -3.77 31.60 -18.74
CA TRP A 429 -3.54 30.17 -18.81
C TRP A 429 -2.56 29.79 -19.92
N ILE A 430 -2.70 30.37 -21.13
CA ILE A 430 -1.79 30.11 -22.27
C ILE A 430 -0.35 30.44 -21.88
N ASP A 431 -0.15 31.60 -21.22
CA ASP A 431 1.18 32.06 -20.81
C ASP A 431 1.80 31.19 -19.71
N ASN A 432 0.98 30.55 -18.88
CA ASN A 432 1.42 29.76 -17.71
C ASN A 432 1.12 28.28 -17.83
N LYS A 433 0.74 27.72 -18.98
CA LYS A 433 0.32 26.33 -19.15
C LYS A 433 1.37 25.29 -18.76
N GLU A 434 2.65 25.68 -18.64
CA GLU A 434 3.75 24.83 -18.19
C GLU A 434 4.08 25.04 -16.70
N ASP A 435 3.40 25.93 -16.00
CA ASP A 435 3.55 26.13 -14.56
C ASP A 435 2.42 25.39 -13.81
N ALA A 436 2.79 24.44 -12.98
CA ALA A 436 1.84 23.61 -12.26
C ALA A 436 1.03 24.39 -11.20
N GLU A 437 1.66 25.26 -10.46
CA GLU A 437 0.99 26.00 -9.38
C GLU A 437 0.09 27.08 -9.98
N LYS A 438 0.54 27.79 -11.01
CA LYS A 438 -0.28 28.77 -11.74
C LYS A 438 -1.49 28.12 -12.39
N THR A 439 -1.32 26.97 -13.05
CA THR A 439 -2.46 26.27 -13.66
C THR A 439 -3.46 25.78 -12.62
N LYS A 440 -3.05 25.39 -11.39
CA LYS A 440 -3.96 25.06 -10.29
C LYS A 440 -4.78 26.27 -9.83
N GLU A 441 -4.20 27.46 -9.81
CA GLU A 441 -4.88 28.70 -9.43
C GLU A 441 -5.90 29.15 -10.49
N ILE A 442 -5.53 29.03 -11.78
CA ILE A 442 -6.34 29.50 -12.90
C ILE A 442 -7.47 28.52 -13.24
N ALA A 443 -7.21 27.21 -13.23
CA ALA A 443 -8.13 26.20 -13.72
C ALA A 443 -9.55 26.26 -13.12
N PRO A 444 -9.78 26.46 -11.82
CA PRO A 444 -11.14 26.55 -11.27
C PRO A 444 -11.93 27.74 -11.84
N LYS A 445 -11.29 28.90 -12.00
CA LYS A 445 -11.90 30.10 -12.56
C LYS A 445 -12.22 29.89 -14.04
N LEU A 446 -11.26 29.34 -14.78
CA LEU A 446 -11.42 29.08 -16.21
C LEU A 446 -12.51 28.03 -16.47
N LYS A 447 -12.61 26.98 -15.65
CA LYS A 447 -13.71 25.99 -15.70
C LYS A 447 -15.08 26.63 -15.52
N ALA A 448 -15.20 27.60 -14.62
CA ALA A 448 -16.45 28.33 -14.41
C ALA A 448 -16.85 29.13 -15.67
N CYS A 449 -15.89 29.82 -16.31
CA CYS A 449 -16.13 30.54 -17.56
C CYS A 449 -16.50 29.59 -18.71
N ILE A 450 -15.79 28.47 -18.85
CA ILE A 450 -16.06 27.43 -19.87
C ILE A 450 -17.49 26.88 -19.70
N LYS A 451 -17.88 26.56 -18.47
CA LYS A 451 -19.23 26.05 -18.17
C LYS A 451 -20.30 27.07 -18.53
N ALA A 452 -20.16 28.32 -18.09
CA ALA A 452 -21.11 29.38 -18.41
C ALA A 452 -21.23 29.61 -19.94
N GLY A 453 -20.11 29.59 -20.66
CA GLY A 453 -20.11 29.70 -22.11
C GLY A 453 -20.82 28.53 -22.81
N ALA A 454 -20.59 27.29 -22.35
CA ALA A 454 -21.23 26.11 -22.89
C ALA A 454 -22.76 26.13 -22.66
N GLU A 455 -23.21 26.57 -21.48
CA GLU A 455 -24.64 26.75 -21.15
C GLU A 455 -25.28 27.86 -21.99
N ALA A 456 -24.52 28.89 -22.38
CA ALA A 456 -24.95 29.93 -23.29
C ALA A 456 -24.93 29.51 -24.78
N GLY A 457 -24.56 28.27 -25.10
CA GLY A 457 -24.61 27.72 -26.46
C GLY A 457 -23.30 27.82 -27.24
N CYS A 458 -22.19 28.27 -26.65
CA CYS A 458 -20.88 28.35 -27.29
C CYS A 458 -20.31 26.96 -27.59
N ASP A 459 -20.13 26.59 -28.83
CA ASP A 459 -19.64 25.27 -29.24
C ASP A 459 -18.16 25.07 -28.88
N ILE A 460 -17.32 26.10 -28.96
CA ILE A 460 -15.94 26.05 -28.48
C ILE A 460 -15.90 25.73 -26.96
N CYS A 461 -16.81 26.34 -26.19
CA CYS A 461 -16.89 26.12 -24.76
C CYS A 461 -17.38 24.69 -24.43
N LYS A 462 -18.28 24.10 -25.24
CA LYS A 462 -18.70 22.70 -25.10
C LYS A 462 -17.54 21.74 -25.34
N GLU A 463 -16.71 21.98 -26.36
CA GLU A 463 -15.49 21.20 -26.59
C GLU A 463 -14.50 21.38 -25.44
N LEU A 464 -14.21 22.62 -25.00
CA LEU A 464 -13.35 22.89 -23.85
C LEU A 464 -13.83 22.21 -22.57
N GLN A 465 -15.14 22.07 -22.37
CA GLN A 465 -15.70 21.38 -21.22
C GLN A 465 -15.36 19.88 -21.21
N THR A 466 -15.25 19.23 -22.38
CA THR A 466 -14.78 17.84 -22.47
C THR A 466 -13.28 17.70 -22.20
N LEU A 467 -12.52 18.78 -22.33
CA LEU A 467 -11.06 18.85 -22.18
C LEU A 467 -10.62 19.53 -20.86
N ASP A 468 -11.53 19.83 -19.98
CA ASP A 468 -11.28 20.66 -18.79
C ASP A 468 -10.28 20.04 -17.81
N HIS A 469 -10.13 18.71 -17.85
CA HIS A 469 -9.17 17.97 -17.06
C HIS A 469 -7.70 18.15 -17.53
N TYR A 470 -7.46 18.76 -18.69
CA TYR A 470 -6.11 19.15 -19.16
C TYR A 470 -5.71 20.57 -18.73
N LEU A 471 -6.59 21.32 -18.05
CA LEU A 471 -6.30 22.69 -17.60
C LEU A 471 -5.21 22.75 -16.52
N VAL A 472 -5.04 21.72 -15.71
CA VAL A 472 -3.94 21.64 -14.72
C VAL A 472 -2.77 20.88 -15.33
N LYS A 473 -1.56 21.44 -15.25
CA LYS A 473 -0.35 20.76 -15.72
C LYS A 473 -0.17 19.43 -14.98
N ARG A 474 -0.19 18.32 -15.71
CA ARG A 474 0.07 16.98 -15.17
C ARG A 474 1.54 16.81 -14.78
N SER A 475 1.79 15.92 -13.82
CA SER A 475 3.12 15.43 -13.46
C SER A 475 3.22 14.00 -13.96
N GLN A 476 3.92 13.77 -15.08
CA GLN A 476 4.09 12.45 -15.67
C GLN A 476 5.25 11.72 -15.02
N TRP A 477 5.02 10.49 -14.62
CA TRP A 477 6.00 9.62 -14.00
C TRP A 477 6.05 8.27 -14.70
N ILE A 478 7.26 7.80 -14.98
CA ILE A 478 7.56 6.45 -15.45
C ILE A 478 8.20 5.73 -14.27
N ILE A 479 7.62 4.61 -13.82
CA ILE A 479 8.08 3.88 -12.64
C ILE A 479 8.35 2.44 -13.01
N GLY A 480 9.55 1.94 -12.72
CA GLY A 480 9.92 0.55 -12.96
C GLY A 480 11.05 0.07 -12.05
N GLY A 481 11.21 -1.24 -11.95
CA GLY A 481 12.36 -1.86 -11.28
C GLY A 481 13.63 -1.84 -12.14
N ASP A 482 14.74 -2.30 -11.55
CA ASP A 482 16.03 -2.39 -12.22
C ASP A 482 16.01 -3.35 -13.43
N GLY A 483 15.31 -4.48 -13.32
CA GLY A 483 15.17 -5.42 -14.43
C GLY A 483 14.44 -4.83 -15.63
N ALA A 484 13.34 -4.11 -15.41
CA ALA A 484 12.63 -3.40 -16.46
C ALA A 484 13.51 -2.30 -17.08
N SER A 485 14.20 -1.51 -16.24
CA SER A 485 14.94 -0.32 -16.67
C SER A 485 16.29 -0.63 -17.31
N TYR A 486 17.07 -1.55 -16.72
CA TYR A 486 18.47 -1.79 -17.13
C TYR A 486 18.66 -3.02 -18.00
N ASP A 487 17.70 -3.94 -18.02
CA ASP A 487 17.77 -5.15 -18.81
C ASP A 487 16.87 -5.03 -20.05
N ILE A 488 15.61 -5.45 -19.96
CA ILE A 488 14.76 -5.63 -21.13
C ILE A 488 14.24 -4.29 -21.71
N GLY A 489 13.89 -3.31 -20.86
CA GLY A 489 13.38 -2.00 -21.29
C GLY A 489 14.43 -0.91 -21.46
N TYR A 490 15.74 -1.27 -21.45
CA TYR A 490 16.83 -0.29 -21.54
C TYR A 490 16.77 0.57 -22.81
N GLY A 491 16.44 -0.02 -23.95
CA GLY A 491 16.34 0.71 -25.22
C GLY A 491 15.26 1.80 -25.18
N GLY A 492 14.10 1.52 -24.57
CA GLY A 492 13.05 2.50 -24.35
C GLY A 492 13.45 3.59 -23.36
N LEU A 493 14.11 3.21 -22.26
CA LEU A 493 14.64 4.16 -21.28
C LEU A 493 15.63 5.15 -21.91
N ASP A 494 16.60 4.64 -22.68
CA ASP A 494 17.59 5.45 -23.40
C ASP A 494 16.91 6.44 -24.36
N HIS A 495 15.92 5.96 -25.14
CA HIS A 495 15.16 6.79 -26.07
C HIS A 495 14.37 7.89 -25.37
N VAL A 496 13.70 7.57 -24.26
CA VAL A 496 12.92 8.55 -23.50
C VAL A 496 13.82 9.64 -22.92
N ILE A 497 14.98 9.27 -22.37
CA ILE A 497 15.97 10.25 -21.88
C ILE A 497 16.47 11.14 -23.03
N ALA A 498 16.78 10.55 -24.18
CA ALA A 498 17.27 11.26 -25.37
C ALA A 498 16.21 12.20 -25.98
N SER A 499 14.91 11.93 -25.78
CA SER A 499 13.81 12.74 -26.32
C SER A 499 13.74 14.16 -25.75
N GLY A 500 14.24 14.36 -24.52
CA GLY A 500 14.18 15.65 -23.82
C GLY A 500 12.76 16.10 -23.43
N GLU A 501 11.77 15.23 -23.48
CA GLU A 501 10.39 15.53 -23.05
C GLU A 501 10.27 15.70 -21.53
N ASP A 502 9.27 16.48 -21.08
CA ASP A 502 9.02 16.75 -19.65
C ASP A 502 8.37 15.54 -18.96
N VAL A 503 9.20 14.56 -18.66
CA VAL A 503 8.82 13.32 -17.99
C VAL A 503 9.78 12.98 -16.85
N ASN A 504 9.25 12.48 -15.75
CA ASN A 504 10.04 12.03 -14.60
C ASN A 504 10.16 10.50 -14.65
N ILE A 505 11.37 9.99 -14.40
CA ILE A 505 11.65 8.55 -14.37
C ILE A 505 12.11 8.19 -12.97
N LEU A 506 11.44 7.22 -12.35
CA LEU A 506 11.81 6.64 -11.05
C LEU A 506 12.15 5.17 -11.24
N VAL A 507 13.43 4.83 -11.07
CA VAL A 507 13.86 3.44 -11.02
C VAL A 507 13.91 3.00 -9.56
N LEU A 508 13.10 2.00 -9.23
CA LEU A 508 13.07 1.33 -7.93
C LEU A 508 14.05 0.15 -7.98
N ASP A 509 15.34 0.46 -7.80
CA ASP A 509 16.43 -0.50 -7.93
C ASP A 509 16.55 -1.37 -6.68
N THR A 510 16.23 -2.66 -6.82
CA THR A 510 16.35 -3.68 -5.78
C THR A 510 17.52 -4.65 -6.04
N GLU A 511 18.32 -4.36 -7.05
CA GLU A 511 19.49 -5.15 -7.48
C GLU A 511 19.16 -6.57 -7.96
N VAL A 512 17.89 -6.93 -8.09
CA VAL A 512 17.39 -8.23 -8.56
C VAL A 512 15.98 -8.09 -9.16
N TYR A 513 15.55 -9.06 -9.96
CA TYR A 513 14.12 -9.23 -10.29
C TYR A 513 13.39 -9.72 -9.03
N SER A 514 13.01 -8.80 -8.13
CA SER A 514 12.54 -9.17 -6.80
C SER A 514 11.17 -9.85 -6.80
N ASN A 515 10.21 -9.36 -7.60
CA ASN A 515 8.85 -9.91 -7.64
C ASN A 515 8.78 -11.34 -8.17
N THR A 516 9.58 -11.65 -9.18
CA THR A 516 9.59 -12.99 -9.83
C THR A 516 10.37 -14.05 -9.06
N GLY A 517 11.21 -13.67 -8.09
CA GLY A 517 11.89 -14.60 -7.20
C GLY A 517 13.38 -14.35 -6.98
N GLY A 518 13.89 -13.15 -7.20
CA GLY A 518 15.27 -12.76 -6.87
C GLY A 518 16.30 -13.21 -7.90
N GLN A 519 15.94 -13.20 -9.18
CA GLN A 519 16.87 -13.47 -10.28
C GLN A 519 17.85 -12.31 -10.45
N ALA A 520 19.09 -12.65 -10.84
CA ALA A 520 20.11 -11.65 -11.12
C ALA A 520 19.69 -10.73 -12.28
N SER A 521 19.81 -9.42 -12.07
CA SER A 521 19.64 -8.37 -13.09
C SER A 521 21.01 -7.76 -13.45
N LYS A 522 21.06 -6.82 -14.38
CA LYS A 522 22.28 -6.03 -14.63
C LYS A 522 22.72 -5.24 -13.41
N ALA A 523 21.76 -4.75 -12.59
CA ALA A 523 22.06 -4.02 -11.36
C ALA A 523 22.71 -4.88 -10.27
N THR A 524 22.51 -6.19 -10.27
CA THR A 524 23.07 -7.09 -9.26
C THR A 524 24.59 -6.92 -9.18
N PRO A 525 25.17 -6.63 -8.01
CA PRO A 525 26.60 -6.43 -7.83
C PRO A 525 27.41 -7.66 -8.22
N LEU A 526 28.65 -7.44 -8.70
CA LEU A 526 29.60 -8.53 -8.95
C LEU A 526 29.87 -9.31 -7.66
N GLY A 527 29.86 -10.62 -7.76
CA GLY A 527 30.04 -11.53 -6.63
C GLY A 527 28.77 -11.79 -5.80
N ALA A 528 27.69 -11.00 -5.98
CA ALA A 528 26.44 -11.22 -5.26
C ALA A 528 25.76 -12.51 -5.71
N ILE A 529 25.20 -13.25 -4.75
CA ILE A 529 24.45 -14.48 -4.97
C ILE A 529 22.98 -14.12 -5.20
N ALA A 530 22.44 -14.60 -6.33
CA ALA A 530 21.04 -14.46 -6.70
C ALA A 530 20.60 -15.70 -7.50
N GLN A 531 19.30 -15.82 -7.80
CA GLN A 531 18.86 -16.84 -8.75
C GLN A 531 19.57 -16.61 -10.11
N PHE A 532 19.97 -17.66 -10.78
CA PHE A 532 20.85 -17.70 -11.96
C PHE A 532 22.29 -17.21 -11.74
N ALA A 533 22.63 -16.84 -10.52
CA ALA A 533 23.99 -16.47 -10.10
C ALA A 533 24.36 -17.14 -8.76
N ALA A 534 24.10 -18.43 -8.62
CA ALA A 534 24.27 -19.19 -7.37
C ALA A 534 25.72 -19.23 -6.86
N GLN A 535 26.71 -19.07 -7.77
CA GLN A 535 28.15 -18.99 -7.43
C GLN A 535 28.69 -17.55 -7.40
N GLY A 536 27.80 -16.57 -7.33
CA GLY A 536 28.10 -15.16 -7.47
C GLY A 536 28.05 -14.69 -8.93
N LYS A 537 27.52 -13.49 -9.12
CA LYS A 537 27.45 -12.86 -10.45
C LYS A 537 28.87 -12.55 -10.96
N ARG A 538 29.19 -13.03 -12.16
CA ARG A 538 30.54 -12.92 -12.72
C ARG A 538 30.69 -11.78 -13.74
N ILE A 539 29.61 -11.38 -14.39
CA ILE A 539 29.58 -10.38 -15.47
C ILE A 539 28.52 -9.34 -15.16
N LYS A 540 28.84 -8.08 -15.41
CA LYS A 540 27.89 -6.96 -15.33
C LYS A 540 27.00 -6.91 -16.56
#